data_1bdfdebbfbec907093c766edfd3a2cce
#
_entry.id   1bdfdebbfbec907093c766edfd3a2cce
#
_cell.length_a   1.000
_cell.length_b   1.000
_cell.length_c   1.000
_cell.angle_alpha   90.00
_cell.angle_beta   90.00
_cell.angle_gamma   90.00
#
_symmetry.space_group_name_H-M   'P 1'
#
loop_
_entity.id
_entity.type
_entity.pdbx_description
1 polymer ?
#
loop_
_entity_poly.entity_id
_entity_poly.type
_entity_poly.pdbx_seq_one_letter_code
_entity_poly.pdbx_strand_id
1 'polypeptide(L)'
;MSDRARPTLEEARARLRELGYLDARVDRLLFRPVFAGRGGAFLPAILIGAFAAALAAVAAVEAAEPGFASSAAALATLFLHVFAASLLPAAILGLGLSWLAERVRTPGASATLAGLAAALLVFALWIGGTYSLGRELSARALLWAIPIAVSALFLAAAVRLGFLARAFVRSGTLPRRAIRRVFATAAAVGLLTAILLFFSRHEAPAAPAPQPSPRAAPVVVVAVDGLNLDGPGKDSPIAALLAKGVSGWWPSERSTPPEIWTTLATGVPPSRHGVRALARVRPKPSPAPLRPPLGTGWYLRRLGPALGLVVNAPVSSNDRRSLAFWEVAASAGIPSLSVGWWAAGQWPGATVVENRAIFAKARDGVEADRIAISLFETDSQRGYGVETVYLPGPDISRDDPAKFQAAAAQIADFLGPWIEKGLRGEVALAVIAADSHSSAGSLGRLFVFDGARPARTLRIRPENVAPSILARAGIPSARDLAGAPVPALFAPGSTETVTVATYGPRVAPETPLAPERDREYLEKLRSLGYLK
;
A
#
# COMPACT_ATOMS: atom_id res chain seq x y z
N MET A 1 -74.73 12.85 0.32
CA MET A 1 -73.46 13.47 0.75
C MET A 1 -72.58 13.58 -0.51
N SER A 2 -72.40 14.80 -1.02
CA SER A 2 -71.69 15.06 -2.29
C SER A 2 -70.19 14.82 -2.13
N ASP A 3 -69.70 13.99 -2.96
CA ASP A 3 -68.27 13.71 -3.15
C ASP A 3 -67.58 14.99 -3.65
N ARG A 4 -67.14 15.85 -2.73
CA ARG A 4 -66.34 17.02 -3.08
C ARG A 4 -64.98 16.53 -3.49
N ALA A 5 -64.72 16.50 -4.79
CA ALA A 5 -63.40 16.25 -5.38
C ALA A 5 -62.37 17.13 -4.65
N ARG A 6 -61.32 16.54 -4.10
CA ARG A 6 -60.22 17.27 -3.46
C ARG A 6 -59.59 18.21 -4.50
N PRO A 7 -59.44 19.52 -4.18
CA PRO A 7 -58.87 20.48 -5.11
C PRO A 7 -57.47 20.04 -5.53
N THR A 8 -57.14 20.23 -6.78
CA THR A 8 -55.78 19.98 -7.27
C THR A 8 -54.79 20.90 -6.57
N LEU A 9 -53.51 20.53 -6.51
CA LEU A 9 -52.45 21.33 -5.87
C LEU A 9 -52.38 22.75 -6.45
N GLU A 10 -52.68 22.90 -7.76
CA GLU A 10 -52.70 24.21 -8.44
C GLU A 10 -53.89 25.05 -8.01
N GLU A 11 -55.07 24.46 -7.90
CA GLU A 11 -56.27 25.14 -7.39
C GLU A 11 -56.13 25.56 -5.94
N ALA A 12 -55.54 24.72 -5.08
CA ALA A 12 -55.24 25.06 -3.73
C ALA A 12 -54.21 26.20 -3.59
N ARG A 13 -53.20 26.23 -4.48
CA ARG A 13 -52.20 27.31 -4.56
C ARG A 13 -52.82 28.63 -5.06
N ALA A 14 -53.65 28.57 -6.08
CA ALA A 14 -54.33 29.74 -6.58
C ALA A 14 -55.20 30.38 -5.51
N ARG A 15 -55.95 29.57 -4.76
CA ARG A 15 -56.82 30.01 -3.67
C ARG A 15 -56.04 30.57 -2.48
N LEU A 16 -54.86 30.02 -2.12
CA LEU A 16 -53.98 30.57 -1.09
C LEU A 16 -53.36 31.91 -1.50
N ARG A 17 -53.09 32.13 -2.81
CA ARG A 17 -52.66 33.43 -3.34
C ARG A 17 -53.79 34.48 -3.27
N GLU A 18 -54.99 34.12 -3.66
CA GLU A 18 -56.14 35.00 -3.60
C GLU A 18 -56.45 35.40 -2.16
N LEU A 19 -56.25 34.51 -1.21
CA LEU A 19 -56.43 34.76 0.26
C LEU A 19 -55.27 35.51 0.91
N GLY A 20 -54.20 35.85 0.15
CA GLY A 20 -53.04 36.57 0.68
C GLY A 20 -52.10 35.78 1.54
N TYR A 21 -52.31 34.44 1.68
CA TYR A 21 -51.46 33.57 2.48
C TYR A 21 -50.17 33.13 1.74
N LEU A 22 -50.09 33.34 0.41
CA LEU A 22 -48.92 33.02 -0.41
C LEU A 22 -48.48 34.26 -1.20
N ASP A 23 -47.42 34.91 -0.78
CA ASP A 23 -46.72 35.89 -1.61
C ASP A 23 -46.08 35.19 -2.82
N ALA A 24 -46.19 35.79 -3.99
CA ALA A 24 -45.61 35.27 -5.23
C ALA A 24 -44.07 35.11 -5.19
N ARG A 25 -43.37 35.77 -4.26
CA ARG A 25 -41.95 35.58 -4.01
C ARG A 25 -41.68 34.37 -3.10
N VAL A 26 -42.48 34.19 -2.05
CA VAL A 26 -42.41 33.05 -1.14
C VAL A 26 -42.84 31.77 -1.84
N ASP A 27 -43.87 31.81 -2.66
CA ASP A 27 -44.31 30.69 -3.50
C ASP A 27 -43.21 30.27 -4.49
N ARG A 28 -42.49 31.26 -5.09
CA ARG A 28 -41.33 30.96 -5.95
C ARG A 28 -40.12 30.40 -5.20
N LEU A 29 -39.92 30.78 -3.95
CA LEU A 29 -38.80 30.31 -3.13
C LEU A 29 -39.07 28.93 -2.51
N LEU A 30 -40.29 28.72 -1.99
CA LEU A 30 -40.66 27.49 -1.27
C LEU A 30 -41.18 26.38 -2.21
N PHE A 31 -41.80 26.75 -3.33
CA PHE A 31 -42.50 25.82 -4.23
C PHE A 31 -42.01 25.86 -5.67
N ARG A 32 -41.11 26.77 -6.06
CA ARG A 32 -40.31 26.46 -7.27
C ARG A 32 -39.47 25.24 -6.86
N PRO A 33 -39.77 24.09 -7.43
CA PRO A 33 -38.83 23.01 -7.29
C PRO A 33 -37.54 23.53 -7.94
N VAL A 34 -36.52 23.81 -7.11
CA VAL A 34 -35.14 23.98 -7.59
C VAL A 34 -34.79 22.80 -8.52
N PHE A 35 -35.64 21.81 -8.54
CA PHE A 35 -35.57 20.55 -9.22
C PHE A 35 -36.82 20.25 -10.12
N ALA A 36 -37.61 21.24 -10.53
CA ALA A 36 -38.83 21.03 -11.36
C ALA A 36 -38.54 20.67 -12.81
N GLY A 37 -37.31 20.66 -13.24
CA GLY A 37 -36.91 20.04 -14.49
C GLY A 37 -36.90 18.51 -14.37
N ARG A 38 -37.14 17.80 -15.49
CA ARG A 38 -37.10 16.32 -15.55
C ARG A 38 -35.84 15.68 -14.97
N GLY A 39 -34.71 16.41 -14.90
CA GLY A 39 -33.46 15.99 -14.27
C GLY A 39 -33.34 16.23 -12.74
N GLY A 40 -34.18 17.08 -12.12
CA GLY A 40 -34.02 17.50 -10.74
C GLY A 40 -34.27 16.42 -9.68
N ALA A 41 -35.11 15.42 -10.01
CA ALA A 41 -35.35 14.27 -9.13
C ALA A 41 -34.13 13.32 -9.04
N PHE A 42 -33.19 13.42 -9.98
CA PHE A 42 -32.00 12.56 -10.04
C PHE A 42 -30.81 13.16 -9.30
N LEU A 43 -30.75 14.47 -9.11
CA LEU A 43 -29.63 15.11 -8.40
C LEU A 43 -29.45 14.58 -6.96
N PRO A 44 -30.51 14.45 -6.13
CA PRO A 44 -30.39 13.82 -4.83
C PRO A 44 -29.94 12.34 -4.91
N ALA A 45 -30.44 11.60 -5.90
CA ALA A 45 -30.05 10.20 -6.11
C ALA A 45 -28.57 10.07 -6.53
N ILE A 46 -28.07 10.98 -7.36
CA ILE A 46 -26.66 11.07 -7.75
C ILE A 46 -25.79 11.39 -6.55
N LEU A 47 -26.14 12.41 -5.76
CA LEU A 47 -25.37 12.80 -4.56
C LEU A 47 -25.35 11.70 -3.53
N ILE A 48 -26.48 11.06 -3.26
CA ILE A 48 -26.59 9.96 -2.31
C ILE A 48 -25.85 8.73 -2.83
N GLY A 49 -25.95 8.44 -4.12
CA GLY A 49 -25.20 7.35 -4.75
C GLY A 49 -23.69 7.56 -4.66
N ALA A 50 -23.21 8.77 -4.96
CA ALA A 50 -21.78 9.12 -4.84
C ALA A 50 -21.30 9.08 -3.38
N PHE A 51 -22.11 9.55 -2.42
CA PHE A 51 -21.82 9.49 -1.01
C PHE A 51 -21.72 8.04 -0.51
N ALA A 52 -22.69 7.21 -0.88
CA ALA A 52 -22.71 5.80 -0.55
C ALA A 52 -21.51 5.03 -1.16
N ALA A 53 -21.18 5.34 -2.43
CA ALA A 53 -20.02 4.77 -3.10
C ALA A 53 -18.71 5.14 -2.39
N ALA A 54 -18.56 6.40 -1.98
CA ALA A 54 -17.40 6.88 -1.25
C ALA A 54 -17.25 6.19 0.11
N LEU A 55 -18.36 6.05 0.85
CA LEU A 55 -18.36 5.38 2.16
C LEU A 55 -18.01 3.89 2.03
N ALA A 56 -18.59 3.20 1.04
CA ALA A 56 -18.31 1.81 0.77
C ALA A 56 -16.84 1.60 0.34
N ALA A 57 -16.31 2.48 -0.51
CA ALA A 57 -14.92 2.40 -0.94
C ALA A 57 -13.93 2.63 0.20
N VAL A 58 -14.19 3.63 1.06
CA VAL A 58 -13.36 3.90 2.25
C VAL A 58 -13.41 2.73 3.23
N ALA A 59 -14.62 2.20 3.51
CA ALA A 59 -14.78 1.05 4.40
C ALA A 59 -14.09 -0.21 3.83
N ALA A 60 -14.19 -0.45 2.52
CA ALA A 60 -13.54 -1.58 1.86
C ALA A 60 -12.01 -1.44 1.90
N VAL A 61 -11.49 -0.23 1.74
CA VAL A 61 -10.06 0.06 1.82
C VAL A 61 -9.54 -0.19 3.24
N GLU A 62 -10.21 0.34 4.26
CA GLU A 62 -9.81 0.12 5.67
C GLU A 62 -9.96 -1.35 6.09
N ALA A 63 -10.98 -2.07 5.59
CA ALA A 63 -11.15 -3.49 5.88
C ALA A 63 -10.07 -4.35 5.19
N ALA A 64 -9.68 -4.00 3.96
CA ALA A 64 -8.61 -4.70 3.24
C ALA A 64 -7.21 -4.39 3.80
N GLU A 65 -7.02 -3.18 4.28
CA GLU A 65 -5.75 -2.69 4.82
C GLU A 65 -5.98 -1.86 6.09
N PRO A 66 -6.12 -2.50 7.27
CA PRO A 66 -6.31 -1.83 8.53
C PRO A 66 -5.22 -0.78 8.80
N GLY A 67 -5.63 0.44 9.17
CA GLY A 67 -4.72 1.56 9.37
C GLY A 67 -4.20 2.21 8.09
N PHE A 68 -4.91 2.01 6.97
CA PHE A 68 -4.65 2.74 5.72
C PHE A 68 -4.72 4.25 5.92
N ALA A 69 -5.75 4.73 6.60
CA ALA A 69 -5.82 6.10 7.05
C ALA A 69 -5.19 6.21 8.45
N SER A 70 -4.04 6.88 8.54
CA SER A 70 -3.29 7.05 9.78
C SER A 70 -4.03 7.90 10.83
N SER A 71 -5.05 8.66 10.41
CA SER A 71 -5.84 9.54 11.28
C SER A 71 -7.27 9.74 10.77
N ALA A 72 -8.17 10.23 11.63
CA ALA A 72 -9.53 10.61 11.25
C ALA A 72 -9.55 11.69 10.14
N ALA A 73 -8.59 12.60 10.15
CA ALA A 73 -8.44 13.63 9.11
C ALA A 73 -8.04 13.01 7.75
N ALA A 74 -7.14 12.03 7.74
CA ALA A 74 -6.78 11.29 6.53
C ALA A 74 -7.97 10.50 5.98
N LEU A 75 -8.78 9.89 6.86
CA LEU A 75 -9.99 9.18 6.48
C LEU A 75 -11.03 10.13 5.85
N ALA A 76 -11.28 11.28 6.49
CA ALA A 76 -12.19 12.29 5.95
C ALA A 76 -11.71 12.84 4.61
N THR A 77 -10.41 13.09 4.45
CA THR A 77 -9.81 13.56 3.21
C THR A 77 -9.96 12.51 2.10
N LEU A 78 -9.69 11.23 2.40
CA LEU A 78 -9.91 10.13 1.46
C LEU A 78 -11.37 10.06 1.03
N PHE A 79 -12.29 10.12 2.00
CA PHE A 79 -13.72 10.13 1.73
C PHE A 79 -14.11 11.26 0.77
N LEU A 80 -13.68 12.50 1.04
CA LEU A 80 -13.97 13.65 0.19
C LEU A 80 -13.43 13.49 -1.24
N HIS A 81 -12.23 12.94 -1.40
CA HIS A 81 -11.65 12.68 -2.71
C HIS A 81 -12.40 11.61 -3.48
N VAL A 82 -12.75 10.49 -2.83
CA VAL A 82 -13.53 9.42 -3.47
C VAL A 82 -14.94 9.90 -3.80
N PHE A 83 -15.55 10.70 -2.93
CA PHE A 83 -16.86 11.32 -3.17
C PHE A 83 -16.80 12.24 -4.39
N ALA A 84 -15.85 13.17 -4.45
CA ALA A 84 -15.66 14.07 -5.58
C ALA A 84 -15.38 13.31 -6.90
N ALA A 85 -14.54 12.29 -6.86
CA ALA A 85 -14.25 11.44 -8.00
C ALA A 85 -15.47 10.63 -8.47
N SER A 86 -16.37 10.28 -7.55
CA SER A 86 -17.60 9.52 -7.84
C SER A 86 -18.72 10.40 -8.41
N LEU A 87 -18.71 11.71 -8.19
CA LEU A 87 -19.76 12.63 -8.64
C LEU A 87 -19.91 12.65 -10.16
N LEU A 88 -18.83 12.76 -10.91
CA LEU A 88 -18.88 12.84 -12.36
C LEU A 88 -19.39 11.54 -13.01
N PRO A 89 -18.85 10.34 -12.69
CA PRO A 89 -19.41 9.08 -13.17
C PRO A 89 -20.87 8.87 -12.73
N ALA A 90 -21.22 9.24 -11.48
CA ALA A 90 -22.60 9.15 -10.99
C ALA A 90 -23.54 10.10 -11.74
N ALA A 91 -23.08 11.31 -12.10
CA ALA A 91 -23.85 12.25 -12.90
C ALA A 91 -24.08 11.74 -14.32
N ILE A 92 -23.04 11.22 -14.99
CA ILE A 92 -23.13 10.66 -16.34
C ILE A 92 -24.10 9.46 -16.36
N LEU A 93 -23.97 8.56 -15.40
CA LEU A 93 -24.86 7.41 -15.24
C LEU A 93 -26.28 7.85 -14.88
N GLY A 94 -26.43 8.81 -13.98
CA GLY A 94 -27.72 9.37 -13.59
C GLY A 94 -28.43 10.01 -14.77
N LEU A 95 -27.74 10.76 -15.62
CA LEU A 95 -28.31 11.36 -16.86
C LEU A 95 -28.67 10.27 -17.87
N GLY A 96 -27.79 9.29 -18.11
CA GLY A 96 -28.09 8.17 -19.03
C GLY A 96 -29.28 7.34 -18.57
N LEU A 97 -29.39 7.10 -17.26
CA LEU A 97 -30.51 6.37 -16.69
C LEU A 97 -31.80 7.18 -16.63
N SER A 98 -31.73 8.51 -16.46
CA SER A 98 -32.91 9.37 -16.56
C SER A 98 -33.52 9.29 -17.99
N TRP A 99 -32.62 9.33 -18.99
CA TRP A 99 -33.05 9.20 -20.39
C TRP A 99 -33.64 7.80 -20.69
N LEU A 100 -33.06 6.73 -20.15
CA LEU A 100 -33.59 5.38 -20.28
C LEU A 100 -34.90 5.20 -19.51
N ALA A 101 -35.01 5.77 -18.30
CA ALA A 101 -36.21 5.72 -17.48
C ALA A 101 -37.42 6.48 -18.10
N GLU A 102 -37.17 7.48 -18.92
CA GLU A 102 -38.23 8.16 -19.69
C GLU A 102 -38.84 7.24 -20.77
N ARG A 103 -38.08 6.28 -21.29
CA ARG A 103 -38.56 5.29 -22.27
C ARG A 103 -39.28 4.10 -21.61
N VAL A 104 -38.98 3.83 -20.34
CA VAL A 104 -39.62 2.75 -19.57
C VAL A 104 -40.78 3.33 -18.75
N ARG A 105 -42.02 3.06 -19.19
CA ARG A 105 -43.24 3.66 -18.62
C ARG A 105 -43.58 3.26 -17.18
N THR A 106 -42.82 2.42 -16.52
CA THR A 106 -43.07 1.95 -15.14
C THR A 106 -42.26 2.73 -14.08
N PRO A 107 -42.92 3.35 -13.10
CA PRO A 107 -42.25 4.18 -12.10
C PRO A 107 -41.26 3.44 -11.21
N GLY A 108 -41.40 2.13 -11.03
CA GLY A 108 -40.50 1.29 -10.24
C GLY A 108 -39.19 0.95 -10.93
N ALA A 109 -39.22 0.81 -12.26
CA ALA A 109 -38.03 0.40 -13.02
C ALA A 109 -36.93 1.48 -13.02
N SER A 110 -37.29 2.78 -13.01
CA SER A 110 -36.32 3.87 -13.01
C SER A 110 -35.47 3.93 -11.71
N ALA A 111 -36.08 3.67 -10.56
CA ALA A 111 -35.38 3.68 -9.30
C ALA A 111 -34.50 2.42 -9.15
N THR A 112 -34.98 1.27 -9.66
CA THR A 112 -34.21 0.01 -9.67
C THR A 112 -33.00 0.14 -10.61
N LEU A 113 -33.18 0.75 -11.81
CA LEU A 113 -32.08 1.00 -12.75
C LEU A 113 -31.03 1.99 -12.19
N ALA A 114 -31.48 3.08 -11.54
CA ALA A 114 -30.55 4.02 -10.89
C ALA A 114 -29.75 3.36 -9.77
N GLY A 115 -30.40 2.48 -9.02
CA GLY A 115 -29.77 1.70 -8.00
C GLY A 115 -28.77 0.68 -8.54
N LEU A 116 -29.16 -0.06 -9.59
CA LEU A 116 -28.29 -1.03 -10.26
C LEU A 116 -27.04 -0.37 -10.83
N ALA A 117 -27.16 0.83 -11.39
CA ALA A 117 -26.02 1.53 -11.94
C ALA A 117 -25.08 2.10 -10.88
N ALA A 118 -25.61 2.58 -9.76
CA ALA A 118 -24.77 2.95 -8.63
C ALA A 118 -23.98 1.72 -8.11
N ALA A 119 -24.63 0.55 -8.05
CA ALA A 119 -23.95 -0.69 -7.68
C ALA A 119 -22.91 -1.14 -8.70
N LEU A 120 -23.22 -1.07 -9.99
CA LEU A 120 -22.28 -1.38 -11.07
C LEU A 120 -21.10 -0.42 -11.09
N LEU A 121 -21.32 0.87 -10.78
CA LEU A 121 -20.26 1.86 -10.65
C LEU A 121 -19.34 1.53 -9.48
N VAL A 122 -19.89 1.25 -8.29
CA VAL A 122 -19.13 0.83 -7.09
C VAL A 122 -18.37 -0.44 -7.40
N PHE A 123 -19.00 -1.41 -8.05
CA PHE A 123 -18.40 -2.68 -8.44
C PHE A 123 -17.31 -2.50 -9.51
N ALA A 124 -17.50 -1.64 -10.51
CA ALA A 124 -16.49 -1.33 -11.54
C ALA A 124 -15.29 -0.58 -10.96
N LEU A 125 -15.53 0.40 -10.09
CA LEU A 125 -14.46 1.10 -9.36
C LEU A 125 -13.69 0.14 -8.45
N TRP A 126 -14.38 -0.82 -7.86
CA TRP A 126 -13.79 -1.82 -6.98
C TRP A 126 -13.05 -2.92 -7.77
N ILE A 127 -13.60 -3.46 -8.88
CA ILE A 127 -12.90 -4.39 -9.79
C ILE A 127 -11.68 -3.71 -10.43
N GLY A 128 -11.83 -2.49 -10.96
CA GLY A 128 -10.69 -1.75 -11.53
C GLY A 128 -9.59 -1.52 -10.50
N GLY A 129 -9.97 -1.37 -9.23
CA GLY A 129 -9.07 -1.30 -8.10
C GLY A 129 -8.40 -2.62 -7.75
N THR A 130 -9.11 -3.73 -7.85
CA THR A 130 -8.64 -5.06 -7.43
C THR A 130 -7.99 -5.87 -8.55
N TYR A 131 -8.25 -5.56 -9.81
CA TYR A 131 -7.63 -6.24 -10.95
C TYR A 131 -6.10 -6.03 -11.00
N SER A 132 -5.59 -4.96 -10.39
CA SER A 132 -4.16 -4.79 -10.15
C SER A 132 -3.59 -5.71 -9.06
N LEU A 133 -4.45 -6.36 -8.26
CA LEU A 133 -4.16 -7.33 -7.18
C LEU A 133 -4.08 -8.80 -7.65
N GLY A 134 -4.22 -9.05 -8.90
CA GLY A 134 -4.42 -10.26 -9.72
C GLY A 134 -3.94 -11.62 -9.26
N ARG A 135 -3.21 -11.82 -8.18
CA ARG A 135 -2.71 -13.15 -7.78
C ARG A 135 -3.01 -13.63 -6.36
N GLU A 136 -3.37 -12.76 -5.43
CA GLU A 136 -3.64 -13.17 -4.02
C GLU A 136 -5.13 -13.35 -3.68
N LEU A 137 -6.01 -13.22 -4.65
CA LEU A 137 -7.46 -13.14 -4.47
C LEU A 137 -8.15 -14.44 -4.10
N SER A 138 -7.56 -15.58 -4.41
CA SER A 138 -8.19 -16.90 -4.20
C SER A 138 -8.34 -17.31 -2.72
N ALA A 139 -7.53 -16.76 -1.82
CA ALA A 139 -7.52 -17.15 -0.41
C ALA A 139 -8.47 -16.34 0.49
N ARG A 140 -9.08 -15.24 -0.02
CA ARG A 140 -9.84 -14.28 0.81
C ARG A 140 -11.27 -14.04 0.32
N ALA A 141 -11.94 -15.03 -0.20
CA ALA A 141 -13.34 -14.94 -0.67
C ALA A 141 -14.30 -14.34 0.40
N LEU A 142 -14.03 -14.54 1.68
CA LEU A 142 -14.84 -14.00 2.78
C LEU A 142 -14.73 -12.49 2.91
N LEU A 143 -13.56 -11.91 2.62
CA LEU A 143 -13.35 -10.45 2.60
C LEU A 143 -14.12 -9.76 1.45
N TRP A 144 -14.57 -10.51 0.46
CA TRP A 144 -15.38 -10.03 -0.64
C TRP A 144 -16.87 -9.94 -0.29
N ALA A 145 -17.34 -10.83 0.58
CA ALA A 145 -18.73 -10.85 1.00
C ALA A 145 -19.12 -9.55 1.74
N ILE A 146 -18.20 -8.97 2.51
CA ILE A 146 -18.46 -7.75 3.29
C ILE A 146 -18.67 -6.51 2.41
N PRO A 147 -17.77 -6.14 1.46
CA PRO A 147 -18.00 -5.04 0.53
C PRO A 147 -19.23 -5.22 -0.34
N ILE A 148 -19.53 -6.44 -0.77
CA ILE A 148 -20.74 -6.76 -1.55
C ILE A 148 -21.99 -6.54 -0.71
N ALA A 149 -22.03 -7.05 0.53
CA ALA A 149 -23.15 -6.86 1.44
C ALA A 149 -23.37 -5.39 1.80
N VAL A 150 -22.30 -4.66 2.09
CA VAL A 150 -22.32 -3.21 2.36
C VAL A 150 -22.81 -2.45 1.12
N SER A 151 -22.30 -2.76 -0.06
CA SER A 151 -22.75 -2.14 -1.32
C SER A 151 -24.22 -2.43 -1.61
N ALA A 152 -24.70 -3.65 -1.35
CA ALA A 152 -26.12 -4.01 -1.51
C ALA A 152 -27.04 -3.27 -0.52
N LEU A 153 -26.59 -3.08 0.73
CA LEU A 153 -27.31 -2.29 1.73
C LEU A 153 -27.40 -0.81 1.35
N PHE A 154 -26.29 -0.23 0.86
CA PHE A 154 -26.27 1.15 0.38
C PHE A 154 -27.12 1.34 -0.85
N LEU A 155 -27.12 0.36 -1.76
CA LEU A 155 -27.98 0.34 -2.91
C LEU A 155 -29.46 0.35 -2.51
N ALA A 156 -29.84 -0.51 -1.57
CA ALA A 156 -31.20 -0.55 -1.04
C ALA A 156 -31.61 0.78 -0.37
N ALA A 157 -30.67 1.43 0.35
CA ALA A 157 -30.88 2.75 0.96
C ALA A 157 -31.03 3.85 -0.11
N ALA A 158 -30.16 3.88 -1.13
CA ALA A 158 -30.21 4.86 -2.22
C ALA A 158 -31.51 4.73 -3.04
N VAL A 159 -31.92 3.51 -3.36
CA VAL A 159 -33.21 3.24 -4.01
C VAL A 159 -34.38 3.75 -3.18
N ARG A 160 -34.39 3.47 -1.87
CA ARG A 160 -35.45 3.95 -0.96
C ARG A 160 -35.47 5.46 -0.82
N LEU A 161 -34.32 6.12 -0.76
CA LEU A 161 -34.21 7.58 -0.74
C LEU A 161 -34.68 8.20 -2.06
N GLY A 162 -34.39 7.61 -3.20
CA GLY A 162 -34.90 8.01 -4.49
C GLY A 162 -36.45 7.93 -4.55
N PHE A 163 -37.04 6.85 -4.02
CA PHE A 163 -38.49 6.74 -3.90
C PHE A 163 -39.09 7.80 -2.98
N LEU A 164 -38.43 8.11 -1.88
CA LEU A 164 -38.88 9.15 -0.94
C LEU A 164 -38.82 10.54 -1.55
N ALA A 165 -37.72 10.88 -2.20
CA ALA A 165 -37.57 12.15 -2.90
C ALA A 165 -38.66 12.32 -3.96
N ARG A 166 -38.97 11.26 -4.70
CA ARG A 166 -40.04 11.26 -5.73
C ARG A 166 -41.43 11.36 -5.10
N ALA A 167 -41.70 10.67 -3.99
CA ALA A 167 -42.96 10.76 -3.26
C ALA A 167 -43.15 12.17 -2.69
N PHE A 168 -42.13 12.79 -2.15
CA PHE A 168 -42.13 14.17 -1.65
C PHE A 168 -42.42 15.19 -2.77
N VAL A 169 -41.73 15.05 -3.90
CA VAL A 169 -42.00 15.93 -5.08
C VAL A 169 -43.43 15.81 -5.58
N ARG A 170 -44.05 14.61 -5.48
CA ARG A 170 -45.41 14.39 -5.94
C ARG A 170 -46.51 14.77 -4.95
N SER A 171 -46.29 14.54 -3.68
CA SER A 171 -47.33 14.68 -2.63
C SER A 171 -47.12 15.87 -1.69
N GLY A 172 -45.94 16.52 -1.74
CA GLY A 172 -45.57 17.57 -0.79
C GLY A 172 -45.42 17.09 0.64
N THR A 173 -45.62 15.80 0.93
CA THR A 173 -45.57 15.22 2.26
C THR A 173 -44.69 13.97 2.29
N LEU A 174 -43.85 13.85 3.32
CA LEU A 174 -43.06 12.66 3.54
C LEU A 174 -43.81 11.68 4.46
N PRO A 175 -44.11 10.45 4.01
CA PRO A 175 -44.73 9.47 4.88
C PRO A 175 -43.81 9.11 6.05
N ARG A 176 -44.25 9.36 7.29
CA ARG A 176 -43.46 9.13 8.54
C ARG A 176 -42.84 7.73 8.60
N ARG A 177 -43.53 6.70 8.08
CA ARG A 177 -43.02 5.32 8.05
C ARG A 177 -41.81 5.18 7.13
N ALA A 178 -41.78 5.91 6.03
CA ALA A 178 -40.67 5.87 5.07
C ALA A 178 -39.43 6.62 5.60
N ILE A 179 -39.63 7.75 6.29
CA ILE A 179 -38.57 8.47 6.99
C ILE A 179 -37.91 7.55 8.02
N ARG A 180 -38.71 6.90 8.88
CA ARG A 180 -38.19 5.96 9.90
C ARG A 180 -37.36 4.83 9.28
N ARG A 181 -37.80 4.26 8.13
CA ARG A 181 -37.06 3.20 7.44
C ARG A 181 -35.71 3.68 6.89
N VAL A 182 -35.65 4.92 6.39
CA VAL A 182 -34.39 5.52 5.91
C VAL A 182 -33.43 5.75 7.06
N PHE A 183 -33.91 6.37 8.16
CA PHE A 183 -33.09 6.57 9.35
C PHE A 183 -32.60 5.25 9.96
N ALA A 184 -33.45 4.23 10.03
CA ALA A 184 -33.05 2.91 10.51
C ALA A 184 -31.98 2.25 9.62
N THR A 185 -32.13 2.38 8.29
CA THR A 185 -31.13 1.85 7.35
C THR A 185 -29.82 2.62 7.44
N ALA A 186 -29.86 3.96 7.52
CA ALA A 186 -28.67 4.78 7.68
C ALA A 186 -27.94 4.50 9.02
N ALA A 187 -28.73 4.35 10.10
CA ALA A 187 -28.18 3.97 11.41
C ALA A 187 -27.54 2.58 11.40
N ALA A 188 -28.18 1.59 10.77
CA ALA A 188 -27.63 0.24 10.66
C ALA A 188 -26.32 0.22 9.84
N VAL A 189 -26.25 0.99 8.76
CA VAL A 189 -25.05 1.15 7.95
C VAL A 189 -23.96 1.86 8.73
N GLY A 190 -24.29 2.96 9.42
CA GLY A 190 -23.35 3.69 10.28
C GLY A 190 -22.79 2.81 11.40
N LEU A 191 -23.65 2.02 12.05
CA LEU A 191 -23.23 1.07 13.09
C LEU A 191 -22.32 -0.03 12.52
N LEU A 192 -22.66 -0.63 11.38
CA LEU A 192 -21.85 -1.65 10.73
C LEU A 192 -20.48 -1.08 10.32
N THR A 193 -20.46 0.14 9.77
CA THR A 193 -19.20 0.82 9.43
C THR A 193 -18.38 1.09 10.70
N ALA A 194 -19.00 1.56 11.78
CA ALA A 194 -18.31 1.79 13.04
C ALA A 194 -17.75 0.49 13.65
N ILE A 195 -18.50 -0.60 13.59
CA ILE A 195 -18.07 -1.93 14.04
C ILE A 195 -16.87 -2.40 13.20
N LEU A 196 -16.94 -2.29 11.87
CA LEU A 196 -15.83 -2.67 10.98
C LEU A 196 -14.58 -1.83 11.26
N LEU A 197 -14.73 -0.51 11.44
CA LEU A 197 -13.64 0.38 11.79
C LEU A 197 -13.06 0.10 13.18
N PHE A 198 -13.91 -0.29 14.14
CA PHE A 198 -13.47 -0.68 15.48
C PHE A 198 -12.63 -1.96 15.45
N PHE A 199 -13.10 -2.99 14.75
CA PHE A 199 -12.35 -4.25 14.62
C PHE A 199 -11.09 -4.11 13.76
N SER A 200 -11.05 -3.19 12.79
CA SER A 200 -9.86 -2.93 11.99
C SER A 200 -8.74 -2.21 12.74
N ARG A 201 -9.07 -1.53 13.84
CA ARG A 201 -8.12 -0.76 14.67
C ARG A 201 -7.52 -1.54 15.83
N HIS A 202 -7.79 -2.84 15.96
CA HIS A 202 -7.12 -3.64 16.98
C HIS A 202 -5.63 -3.72 16.64
N GLU A 203 -4.85 -2.81 17.22
CA GLU A 203 -3.40 -2.95 17.26
C GLU A 203 -3.09 -4.18 18.11
N ALA A 204 -2.43 -5.16 17.50
CA ALA A 204 -1.89 -6.26 18.28
C ALA A 204 -0.96 -5.67 19.36
N PRO A 205 -1.06 -6.12 20.61
CA PRO A 205 -0.18 -5.67 21.67
C PRO A 205 1.28 -5.83 21.21
N ALA A 206 2.12 -4.86 21.55
CA ALA A 206 3.55 -4.92 21.24
C ALA A 206 4.11 -6.24 21.77
N ALA A 207 4.71 -7.02 20.88
CA ALA A 207 5.34 -8.26 21.30
C ALA A 207 6.56 -7.93 22.19
N PRO A 208 6.83 -8.74 23.23
CA PRO A 208 8.05 -8.58 24.00
C PRO A 208 9.25 -8.72 23.06
N ALA A 209 10.30 -7.91 23.30
CA ALA A 209 11.53 -7.99 22.51
C ALA A 209 12.09 -9.41 22.57
N PRO A 210 12.47 -10.02 21.43
CA PRO A 210 13.07 -11.34 21.42
C PRO A 210 14.42 -11.28 22.15
N GLN A 211 14.66 -12.26 23.03
CA GLN A 211 15.95 -12.36 23.71
C GLN A 211 16.92 -13.15 22.83
N PRO A 212 18.08 -12.58 22.48
CA PRO A 212 19.04 -13.29 21.64
C PRO A 212 19.81 -14.33 22.45
N SER A 213 20.19 -15.41 21.79
CA SER A 213 21.16 -16.36 22.33
C SER A 213 22.59 -15.82 22.21
N PRO A 214 23.52 -16.20 23.14
CA PRO A 214 24.92 -15.83 23.01
C PRO A 214 25.53 -16.22 21.67
N ARG A 215 26.37 -15.36 21.09
CA ARG A 215 26.85 -15.58 19.74
C ARG A 215 28.34 -15.36 19.58
N ALA A 216 28.96 -16.14 18.67
CA ALA A 216 30.38 -16.15 18.45
C ALA A 216 30.87 -15.14 17.41
N ALA A 217 30.09 -14.88 16.33
CA ALA A 217 30.56 -14.02 15.23
C ALA A 217 29.45 -13.07 14.74
N PRO A 218 29.80 -11.81 14.34
CA PRO A 218 28.85 -10.86 13.76
C PRO A 218 28.31 -11.35 12.41
N VAL A 219 27.15 -10.82 12.02
CA VAL A 219 26.52 -11.11 10.71
C VAL A 219 26.64 -9.88 9.82
N VAL A 220 27.26 -10.05 8.67
CA VAL A 220 27.40 -9.01 7.64
C VAL A 220 26.54 -9.37 6.43
N VAL A 221 25.72 -8.45 5.97
CA VAL A 221 24.82 -8.64 4.83
C VAL A 221 25.12 -7.62 3.74
N VAL A 222 25.51 -8.07 2.56
CA VAL A 222 25.74 -7.23 1.39
C VAL A 222 24.65 -7.51 0.37
N ALA A 223 23.84 -6.50 0.05
CA ALA A 223 22.76 -6.58 -0.90
C ALA A 223 23.18 -5.90 -2.20
N VAL A 224 23.22 -6.65 -3.32
CA VAL A 224 23.61 -6.15 -4.65
C VAL A 224 22.40 -6.21 -5.58
N ASP A 225 21.89 -5.06 -5.99
CA ASP A 225 20.77 -4.96 -6.92
C ASP A 225 21.22 -4.95 -8.38
N GLY A 226 20.42 -5.56 -9.25
CA GLY A 226 20.69 -5.64 -10.69
C GLY A 226 21.74 -6.68 -11.07
N LEU A 227 22.28 -7.45 -10.13
CA LEU A 227 23.26 -8.50 -10.41
C LEU A 227 22.56 -9.81 -10.82
N ASN A 228 22.37 -9.98 -12.12
CA ASN A 228 21.85 -11.23 -12.69
C ASN A 228 23.01 -12.16 -13.07
N LEU A 229 23.28 -13.15 -12.22
CA LEU A 229 24.37 -14.12 -12.41
C LEU A 229 24.08 -15.22 -13.45
N ASP A 230 22.85 -15.30 -13.96
CA ASP A 230 22.45 -16.20 -15.04
C ASP A 230 22.39 -15.45 -16.40
N GLY A 231 22.69 -14.15 -16.39
CA GLY A 231 22.69 -13.22 -17.53
C GLY A 231 23.95 -12.35 -17.58
N PRO A 232 23.80 -11.02 -17.70
CA PRO A 232 24.94 -10.09 -17.87
C PRO A 232 26.01 -10.13 -16.76
N GLY A 233 25.63 -10.58 -15.55
CA GLY A 233 26.55 -10.71 -14.42
C GLY A 233 27.34 -12.01 -14.37
N LYS A 234 27.08 -12.98 -15.30
CA LYS A 234 27.71 -14.32 -15.27
C LYS A 234 29.23 -14.27 -15.35
N ASP A 235 29.74 -13.43 -16.22
CA ASP A 235 31.18 -13.29 -16.47
C ASP A 235 31.79 -12.13 -15.65
N SER A 236 31.07 -11.61 -14.66
CA SER A 236 31.58 -10.54 -13.80
C SER A 236 32.58 -11.07 -12.77
N PRO A 237 33.55 -10.25 -12.29
CA PRO A 237 34.47 -10.62 -11.23
C PRO A 237 33.77 -11.13 -9.96
N ILE A 238 32.57 -10.65 -9.66
CA ILE A 238 31.78 -11.07 -8.50
C ILE A 238 31.35 -12.54 -8.62
N ALA A 239 31.00 -13.02 -9.81
CA ALA A 239 30.49 -14.39 -10.01
C ALA A 239 31.48 -15.45 -9.53
N ALA A 240 32.76 -15.27 -9.88
CA ALA A 240 33.82 -16.19 -9.48
C ALA A 240 34.06 -16.19 -7.95
N LEU A 241 33.93 -15.04 -7.30
CA LEU A 241 34.04 -14.92 -5.85
C LEU A 241 32.89 -15.61 -5.14
N LEU A 242 31.66 -15.39 -5.60
CA LEU A 242 30.45 -15.92 -4.96
C LEU A 242 30.30 -17.45 -5.13
N ALA A 243 30.89 -18.04 -6.18
CA ALA A 243 30.83 -19.48 -6.43
C ALA A 243 31.45 -20.34 -5.30
N LYS A 244 32.27 -19.74 -4.43
CA LYS A 244 32.91 -20.42 -3.29
C LYS A 244 31.97 -20.60 -2.09
N GLY A 245 30.83 -19.94 -2.07
CA GLY A 245 29.88 -19.95 -0.95
C GLY A 245 28.83 -21.03 -1.04
N VAL A 246 28.15 -21.31 0.10
CA VAL A 246 26.88 -22.02 0.08
C VAL A 246 25.81 -21.08 -0.45
N SER A 247 24.95 -21.54 -1.37
CA SER A 247 23.98 -20.65 -2.00
C SER A 247 22.53 -21.13 -1.84
N GLY A 248 21.64 -20.15 -1.70
CA GLY A 248 20.20 -20.30 -1.87
C GLY A 248 19.72 -19.57 -3.11
N TRP A 249 18.73 -20.09 -3.82
CA TRP A 249 18.16 -19.45 -5.00
C TRP A 249 16.63 -19.48 -4.99
N TRP A 250 16.03 -18.49 -5.67
CA TRP A 250 14.59 -18.41 -5.89
C TRP A 250 14.30 -17.87 -7.29
N PRO A 251 13.16 -18.25 -7.92
CA PRO A 251 12.72 -17.62 -9.16
C PRO A 251 12.44 -16.14 -8.90
N SER A 252 13.04 -15.26 -9.71
CA SER A 252 12.79 -13.83 -9.62
C SER A 252 11.48 -13.49 -10.33
N GLU A 253 10.61 -12.75 -9.68
CA GLU A 253 9.41 -12.20 -10.29
C GLU A 253 9.64 -10.71 -10.55
N ARG A 254 9.03 -10.19 -11.62
CA ARG A 254 9.11 -8.76 -11.93
C ARG A 254 8.51 -7.95 -10.78
N SER A 255 9.33 -7.12 -10.18
CA SER A 255 8.98 -6.30 -9.01
C SER A 255 9.65 -4.94 -9.09
N THR A 256 9.37 -4.05 -8.17
CA THR A 256 10.15 -2.82 -8.01
C THR A 256 11.27 -3.04 -6.99
N PRO A 257 12.40 -2.30 -7.07
CA PRO A 257 13.47 -2.40 -6.07
C PRO A 257 12.96 -2.29 -4.62
N PRO A 258 12.14 -1.29 -4.25
CA PRO A 258 11.61 -1.23 -2.89
C PRO A 258 10.79 -2.45 -2.48
N GLU A 259 10.07 -3.08 -3.41
CA GLU A 259 9.21 -4.22 -3.15
C GLU A 259 10.02 -5.47 -2.77
N ILE A 260 10.94 -5.89 -3.66
CA ILE A 260 11.74 -7.10 -3.42
C ILE A 260 12.71 -6.92 -2.25
N TRP A 261 13.38 -5.77 -2.17
CA TRP A 261 14.35 -5.52 -1.11
C TRP A 261 13.71 -5.38 0.27
N THR A 262 12.47 -4.87 0.35
CA THR A 262 11.70 -4.90 1.60
C THR A 262 11.24 -6.31 1.96
N THR A 263 10.87 -7.15 0.97
CA THR A 263 10.56 -8.58 1.21
C THR A 263 11.77 -9.32 1.79
N LEU A 264 12.95 -9.14 1.18
CA LEU A 264 14.21 -9.73 1.65
C LEU A 264 14.59 -9.24 3.05
N ALA A 265 14.36 -7.94 3.34
CA ALA A 265 14.68 -7.34 4.63
C ALA A 265 13.73 -7.75 5.78
N THR A 266 12.47 -8.05 5.47
CA THR A 266 11.43 -8.29 6.49
C THR A 266 11.00 -9.75 6.62
N GLY A 267 11.26 -10.60 5.63
CA GLY A 267 10.81 -11.98 5.59
C GLY A 267 9.30 -12.16 5.40
N VAL A 268 8.61 -11.10 4.91
CA VAL A 268 7.17 -11.16 4.64
C VAL A 268 6.85 -10.58 3.25
N PRO A 269 5.75 -11.03 2.60
CA PRO A 269 5.40 -10.57 1.25
C PRO A 269 4.92 -9.11 1.23
N PRO A 270 4.86 -8.47 0.05
CA PRO A 270 4.42 -7.08 -0.14
C PRO A 270 3.04 -6.77 0.43
N SER A 271 2.14 -7.76 0.47
CA SER A 271 0.81 -7.62 1.11
C SER A 271 0.90 -7.34 2.62
N ARG A 272 1.95 -7.80 3.28
CA ARG A 272 2.15 -7.64 4.72
C ARG A 272 3.06 -6.46 5.05
N HIS A 273 4.19 -6.30 4.37
CA HIS A 273 5.08 -5.17 4.65
C HIS A 273 4.62 -3.83 4.05
N GLY A 274 3.69 -3.83 3.09
CA GLY A 274 3.03 -2.61 2.57
C GLY A 274 3.83 -1.80 1.55
N VAL A 275 5.07 -2.17 1.22
CA VAL A 275 5.93 -1.47 0.24
C VAL A 275 5.83 -2.17 -1.11
N ARG A 276 5.40 -1.45 -2.18
CA ARG A 276 5.16 -2.05 -3.51
C ARG A 276 5.64 -1.21 -4.68
N ALA A 277 6.02 0.04 -4.45
CA ALA A 277 6.39 0.96 -5.52
C ALA A 277 7.42 1.97 -5.03
N LEU A 278 8.10 2.62 -5.96
CA LEU A 278 9.07 3.68 -5.71
C LEU A 278 8.42 4.97 -5.16
N ALA A 279 7.18 5.22 -5.55
CA ALA A 279 6.44 6.39 -5.13
C ALA A 279 5.03 6.01 -4.67
N ARG A 280 4.52 6.79 -3.74
CA ARG A 280 3.15 6.73 -3.23
C ARG A 280 2.41 8.02 -3.53
N VAL A 281 1.09 7.95 -3.43
CA VAL A 281 0.21 9.09 -3.66
C VAL A 281 -0.19 9.69 -2.31
N ARG A 282 -0.07 11.01 -2.18
CA ARG A 282 -0.58 11.79 -1.04
C ARG A 282 -1.71 12.69 -1.48
N PRO A 283 -2.85 12.73 -0.78
CA PRO A 283 -3.87 13.72 -1.02
C PRO A 283 -3.41 15.10 -0.51
N LYS A 284 -3.78 16.15 -1.25
CA LYS A 284 -3.68 17.52 -0.76
C LYS A 284 -5.01 17.89 -0.06
N PRO A 285 -5.03 18.67 1.02
CA PRO A 285 -3.92 19.28 1.75
C PRO A 285 -3.45 18.48 2.98
N SER A 286 -3.72 17.15 3.05
CA SER A 286 -3.41 16.36 4.25
C SER A 286 -1.90 16.20 4.46
N PRO A 287 -1.35 16.52 5.63
CA PRO A 287 0.03 16.22 5.98
C PRO A 287 0.25 14.71 6.20
N ALA A 288 -0.82 13.95 6.47
CA ALA A 288 -0.73 12.52 6.72
C ALA A 288 -0.61 11.73 5.41
N PRO A 289 0.34 10.80 5.29
CA PRO A 289 0.43 9.92 4.15
C PRO A 289 -0.77 8.98 4.12
N LEU A 290 -1.43 8.90 2.97
CA LEU A 290 -2.27 7.75 2.68
C LEU A 290 -1.34 6.59 2.36
N ARG A 291 -1.46 5.50 3.10
CA ARG A 291 -0.84 4.23 2.70
C ARG A 291 -1.61 3.76 1.47
N PRO A 292 -0.98 3.65 0.28
CA PRO A 292 -1.71 3.35 -0.93
C PRO A 292 -2.36 1.97 -0.81
N PRO A 293 -3.69 1.87 -0.96
CA PRO A 293 -4.30 0.58 -1.16
C PRO A 293 -3.92 0.08 -2.53
N LEU A 294 -3.85 -1.22 -2.61
CA LEU A 294 -3.44 -2.00 -3.75
C LEU A 294 -4.20 -1.73 -5.04
N GLY A 295 -5.33 -1.08 -4.99
CA GLY A 295 -6.22 -0.99 -6.11
C GLY A 295 -6.71 0.39 -6.54
N THR A 296 -6.62 1.40 -5.69
CA THR A 296 -6.97 2.79 -6.08
C THR A 296 -5.87 3.44 -6.91
N GLY A 297 -4.78 2.72 -7.16
CA GLY A 297 -3.56 3.23 -7.77
C GLY A 297 -3.76 3.90 -9.13
N TRP A 298 -4.62 3.37 -10.00
CA TRP A 298 -4.77 3.95 -11.34
C TRP A 298 -5.44 5.32 -11.32
N TYR A 299 -6.57 5.45 -10.64
CA TYR A 299 -7.29 6.72 -10.56
C TYR A 299 -6.49 7.77 -9.80
N LEU A 300 -5.94 7.42 -8.64
CA LEU A 300 -5.16 8.33 -7.83
C LEU A 300 -3.83 8.69 -8.51
N ARG A 301 -3.18 7.76 -9.21
CA ARG A 301 -1.90 8.01 -9.88
C ARG A 301 -2.03 8.78 -11.19
N ARG A 302 -3.13 8.61 -11.95
CA ARG A 302 -3.33 9.27 -13.23
C ARG A 302 -4.22 10.51 -13.15
N LEU A 303 -5.41 10.39 -12.57
CA LEU A 303 -6.38 11.49 -12.50
C LEU A 303 -6.11 12.43 -11.32
N GLY A 304 -5.71 11.90 -10.18
CA GLY A 304 -5.46 12.70 -9.00
C GLY A 304 -4.41 13.80 -9.19
N PRO A 305 -3.22 13.51 -9.76
CA PRO A 305 -2.22 14.54 -10.07
C PRO A 305 -2.70 15.54 -11.12
N ALA A 306 -3.38 15.07 -12.18
CA ALA A 306 -3.93 15.93 -13.24
C ALA A 306 -4.98 16.93 -12.70
N LEU A 307 -5.74 16.53 -11.68
CA LEU A 307 -6.72 17.37 -11.00
C LEU A 307 -6.12 18.18 -9.83
N GLY A 308 -4.81 18.06 -9.56
CA GLY A 308 -4.15 18.73 -8.45
C GLY A 308 -4.57 18.25 -7.05
N LEU A 309 -5.29 17.13 -6.97
CA LEU A 309 -5.85 16.57 -5.73
C LEU A 309 -4.84 15.78 -4.91
N VAL A 310 -3.80 15.27 -5.57
CA VAL A 310 -2.77 14.44 -4.96
C VAL A 310 -1.38 14.84 -5.43
N VAL A 311 -0.36 14.48 -4.63
CA VAL A 311 1.05 14.58 -5.01
C VAL A 311 1.72 13.22 -4.87
N ASN A 312 2.68 12.94 -5.74
CA ASN A 312 3.55 11.78 -5.59
C ASN A 312 4.60 12.06 -4.51
N ALA A 313 4.77 11.13 -3.60
CA ALA A 313 5.81 11.14 -2.60
C ALA A 313 6.65 9.85 -2.72
N PRO A 314 7.97 9.88 -2.50
CA PRO A 314 8.78 8.68 -2.51
C PRO A 314 8.38 7.74 -1.37
N VAL A 315 8.61 6.44 -1.57
CA VAL A 315 8.45 5.46 -0.50
C VAL A 315 9.44 5.75 0.64
N SER A 316 9.00 5.55 1.86
CA SER A 316 9.79 5.79 3.07
C SER A 316 9.60 4.66 4.09
N SER A 317 10.34 4.70 5.18
CA SER A 317 10.20 3.76 6.30
C SER A 317 8.80 3.78 6.93
N ASN A 318 8.07 4.91 6.86
CA ASN A 318 6.71 5.02 7.38
C ASN A 318 5.68 4.20 6.56
N ASP A 319 6.05 3.77 5.36
CA ASP A 319 5.20 2.92 4.52
C ASP A 319 5.33 1.45 4.87
N ARG A 320 6.41 1.08 5.56
CA ARG A 320 6.70 -0.29 5.94
C ARG A 320 6.03 -0.63 7.27
N ARG A 321 5.29 -1.74 7.28
CA ARG A 321 4.49 -2.22 8.42
C ARG A 321 5.19 -3.30 9.25
N SER A 322 6.21 -3.95 8.67
CA SER A 322 6.95 -5.05 9.31
C SER A 322 8.35 -4.61 9.63
N LEU A 323 8.91 -5.12 10.73
CA LEU A 323 10.29 -4.86 11.12
C LEU A 323 11.26 -5.50 10.11
N ALA A 324 12.32 -4.77 9.77
CA ALA A 324 13.44 -5.33 9.04
C ALA A 324 14.40 -6.07 9.99
N PHE A 325 15.22 -6.99 9.46
CA PHE A 325 16.08 -7.81 10.29
C PHE A 325 17.04 -6.99 11.17
N TRP A 326 17.53 -5.84 10.72
CA TRP A 326 18.37 -4.95 11.54
C TRP A 326 17.57 -4.26 12.66
N GLU A 327 16.27 -3.96 12.45
CA GLU A 327 15.41 -3.39 13.49
C GLU A 327 15.04 -4.47 14.53
N VAL A 328 14.80 -5.71 14.09
CA VAL A 328 14.59 -6.85 14.99
C VAL A 328 15.84 -7.10 15.82
N ALA A 329 17.03 -7.08 15.22
CA ALA A 329 18.30 -7.23 15.92
C ALA A 329 18.49 -6.12 16.97
N ALA A 330 18.28 -4.87 16.60
CA ALA A 330 18.36 -3.74 17.51
C ALA A 330 17.36 -3.86 18.67
N SER A 331 16.10 -4.26 18.37
CA SER A 331 15.09 -4.50 19.41
C SER A 331 15.44 -5.66 20.34
N ALA A 332 16.22 -6.62 19.87
CA ALA A 332 16.77 -7.71 20.68
C ALA A 332 18.04 -7.30 21.45
N GLY A 333 18.45 -6.03 21.44
CA GLY A 333 19.65 -5.54 22.12
C GLY A 333 20.97 -5.81 21.39
N ILE A 334 20.91 -6.23 20.10
CA ILE A 334 22.09 -6.40 19.26
C ILE A 334 22.27 -5.12 18.42
N PRO A 335 23.32 -4.30 18.68
CA PRO A 335 23.58 -3.11 17.88
C PRO A 335 23.66 -3.44 16.40
N SER A 336 22.97 -2.66 15.55
CA SER A 336 22.89 -2.93 14.13
C SER A 336 23.19 -1.70 13.27
N LEU A 337 23.78 -1.95 12.08
CA LEU A 337 24.05 -0.95 11.06
C LEU A 337 23.27 -1.28 9.78
N SER A 338 22.61 -0.28 9.19
CA SER A 338 21.94 -0.41 7.90
C SER A 338 22.27 0.77 7.00
N VAL A 339 22.89 0.51 5.86
CA VAL A 339 23.31 1.53 4.90
C VAL A 339 22.60 1.33 3.57
N GLY A 340 21.87 2.34 3.10
CA GLY A 340 21.34 2.45 1.75
C GLY A 340 20.07 1.66 1.44
N TRP A 341 19.48 0.92 2.37
CA TRP A 341 18.32 0.09 2.10
C TRP A 341 17.05 0.89 1.78
N TRP A 342 16.21 0.32 0.92
CA TRP A 342 14.89 0.85 0.62
C TRP A 342 13.96 0.81 1.84
N ALA A 343 13.16 1.86 1.98
CA ALA A 343 12.24 2.00 3.11
C ALA A 343 12.90 1.79 4.50
N ALA A 344 14.21 2.00 4.61
CA ALA A 344 14.91 2.09 5.87
C ALA A 344 14.63 3.44 6.54
N GLY A 345 14.71 3.48 7.86
CA GLY A 345 14.54 4.70 8.66
C GLY A 345 15.02 4.48 10.08
N GLN A 346 15.14 5.55 10.83
CA GLN A 346 15.67 5.55 12.18
C GLN A 346 14.92 4.55 13.07
N TRP A 347 15.68 3.80 13.87
CA TRP A 347 15.17 2.82 14.82
C TRP A 347 16.05 2.80 16.07
N PRO A 348 15.47 2.71 17.28
CA PRO A 348 16.26 2.64 18.51
C PRO A 348 17.25 1.46 18.50
N GLY A 349 18.52 1.72 18.79
CA GLY A 349 19.58 0.71 18.79
C GLY A 349 20.13 0.34 17.40
N ALA A 350 19.60 0.91 16.32
CA ALA A 350 20.13 0.78 14.97
C ALA A 350 20.75 2.09 14.47
N THR A 351 21.92 2.02 13.86
CA THR A 351 22.48 3.10 13.03
C THR A 351 21.95 2.92 11.61
N VAL A 352 21.24 3.92 11.09
CA VAL A 352 20.60 3.82 9.76
C VAL A 352 21.03 4.99 8.89
N VAL A 353 21.62 4.68 7.74
CA VAL A 353 21.87 5.62 6.65
C VAL A 353 20.86 5.33 5.53
N GLU A 354 19.92 6.23 5.31
CA GLU A 354 18.89 6.06 4.29
C GLU A 354 19.47 6.17 2.87
N ASN A 355 18.91 5.44 1.90
CA ASN A 355 19.29 5.51 0.50
C ASN A 355 19.16 6.93 -0.09
N ARG A 356 18.22 7.73 0.43
CA ARG A 356 18.05 9.14 0.05
C ARG A 356 19.35 9.94 0.26
N ALA A 357 20.08 9.71 1.35
CA ALA A 357 21.32 10.40 1.65
C ALA A 357 22.45 10.04 0.67
N ILE A 358 22.45 8.79 0.19
CA ILE A 358 23.40 8.29 -0.80
C ILE A 358 23.05 8.84 -2.19
N PHE A 359 21.80 8.65 -2.62
CA PHE A 359 21.35 9.05 -3.95
C PHE A 359 21.42 10.57 -4.15
N ALA A 360 21.17 11.38 -3.12
CA ALA A 360 21.31 12.83 -3.23
C ALA A 360 22.71 13.27 -3.72
N LYS A 361 23.75 12.53 -3.36
CA LYS A 361 25.15 12.83 -3.67
C LYS A 361 25.65 12.12 -4.94
N ALA A 362 25.09 10.94 -5.27
CA ALA A 362 25.56 10.12 -6.36
C ALA A 362 25.16 10.69 -7.73
N ARG A 363 26.03 10.65 -8.72
CA ARG A 363 25.75 11.02 -10.13
C ARG A 363 25.33 9.82 -10.97
N ASP A 364 25.82 8.64 -10.61
CA ASP A 364 25.53 7.37 -11.27
C ASP A 364 25.64 6.19 -10.29
N GLY A 365 25.49 4.95 -10.80
CA GLY A 365 25.50 3.75 -9.99
C GLY A 365 26.86 3.47 -9.33
N VAL A 366 27.95 3.70 -10.03
CA VAL A 366 29.30 3.47 -9.50
C VAL A 366 29.58 4.40 -8.32
N GLU A 367 29.17 5.67 -8.44
CA GLU A 367 29.32 6.62 -7.35
C GLU A 367 28.39 6.33 -6.18
N ALA A 368 27.18 5.83 -6.45
CA ALA A 368 26.26 5.41 -5.39
C ALA A 368 26.86 4.29 -4.54
N ASP A 369 27.41 3.26 -5.17
CA ASP A 369 28.09 2.16 -4.47
C ASP A 369 29.32 2.64 -3.70
N ARG A 370 30.14 3.50 -4.32
CA ARG A 370 31.31 4.06 -3.65
C ARG A 370 30.98 4.81 -2.36
N ILE A 371 29.91 5.62 -2.39
CA ILE A 371 29.43 6.35 -1.22
C ILE A 371 28.88 5.37 -0.17
N ALA A 372 28.09 4.37 -0.59
CA ALA A 372 27.53 3.38 0.33
C ALA A 372 28.61 2.55 1.02
N ILE A 373 29.60 2.07 0.26
CA ILE A 373 30.76 1.31 0.76
C ILE A 373 31.55 2.16 1.76
N SER A 374 31.91 3.39 1.41
CA SER A 374 32.65 4.28 2.31
C SER A 374 31.93 4.56 3.64
N LEU A 375 30.62 4.78 3.59
CA LEU A 375 29.81 4.97 4.79
C LEU A 375 29.73 3.68 5.62
N PHE A 376 29.57 2.54 4.98
CA PHE A 376 29.54 1.24 5.64
C PHE A 376 30.88 0.94 6.33
N GLU A 377 32.00 1.08 5.65
CA GLU A 377 33.34 0.83 6.21
C GLU A 377 33.66 1.76 7.39
N THR A 378 33.26 3.02 7.30
CA THR A 378 33.47 4.01 8.37
C THR A 378 32.66 3.64 9.62
N ASP A 379 31.41 3.29 9.47
CA ASP A 379 30.54 2.97 10.62
C ASP A 379 30.77 1.55 11.16
N SER A 380 31.11 0.57 10.32
CA SER A 380 31.39 -0.83 10.70
C SER A 380 32.51 -0.95 11.76
N GLN A 381 33.43 0.02 11.81
CA GLN A 381 34.49 0.06 12.82
C GLN A 381 33.98 0.17 14.27
N ARG A 382 32.69 0.49 14.46
CA ARG A 382 32.07 0.60 15.80
C ARG A 382 31.65 -0.73 16.41
N GLY A 383 31.76 -1.84 15.67
CA GLY A 383 31.55 -3.20 16.19
C GLY A 383 30.08 -3.54 16.39
N TYR A 384 29.31 -3.58 15.30
CA TYR A 384 27.92 -4.03 15.32
C TYR A 384 27.81 -5.56 15.29
N GLY A 385 26.71 -6.09 15.85
CA GLY A 385 26.43 -7.54 15.77
C GLY A 385 25.72 -7.93 14.47
N VAL A 386 24.98 -6.99 13.85
CA VAL A 386 24.35 -7.15 12.52
C VAL A 386 24.65 -5.90 11.71
N GLU A 387 25.30 -6.08 10.57
CA GLU A 387 25.66 -5.01 9.66
C GLU A 387 25.12 -5.28 8.26
N THR A 388 24.63 -4.23 7.58
CA THR A 388 24.16 -4.42 6.21
C THR A 388 24.34 -3.19 5.34
N VAL A 389 24.70 -3.45 4.06
CA VAL A 389 24.82 -2.42 3.02
C VAL A 389 24.09 -2.85 1.76
N TYR A 390 23.41 -1.89 1.13
CA TYR A 390 22.74 -2.06 -0.16
C TYR A 390 23.49 -1.29 -1.25
N LEU A 391 23.81 -2.01 -2.32
CA LEU A 391 24.63 -1.56 -3.45
C LEU A 391 23.79 -1.57 -4.72
N PRO A 392 23.28 -0.41 -5.19
CA PRO A 392 22.40 -0.30 -6.35
C PRO A 392 23.13 -0.14 -7.68
N GLY A 393 24.46 -0.10 -7.68
CA GLY A 393 25.27 0.28 -8.84
C GLY A 393 24.98 -0.51 -10.11
N PRO A 394 24.94 -1.84 -10.10
CA PRO A 394 24.61 -2.63 -11.28
C PRO A 394 23.20 -2.37 -11.79
N ASP A 395 22.21 -2.15 -10.91
CA ASP A 395 20.84 -1.85 -11.31
C ASP A 395 20.72 -0.49 -12.00
N ILE A 396 21.34 0.55 -11.45
CA ILE A 396 21.38 1.90 -12.04
C ILE A 396 22.13 1.89 -13.37
N SER A 397 23.17 1.06 -13.48
CA SER A 397 24.08 1.02 -14.65
C SER A 397 23.69 -0.02 -15.70
N ARG A 398 22.51 -0.65 -15.58
CA ARG A 398 22.09 -1.79 -16.42
C ARG A 398 22.10 -1.51 -17.93
N ASP A 399 21.82 -0.27 -18.33
CA ASP A 399 21.75 0.15 -19.73
C ASP A 399 23.12 0.63 -20.27
N ASP A 400 24.17 0.65 -19.44
CA ASP A 400 25.55 1.02 -19.77
C ASP A 400 26.52 -0.11 -19.37
N PRO A 401 26.90 -0.98 -20.30
CA PRO A 401 27.78 -2.13 -20.01
C PRO A 401 29.11 -1.75 -19.35
N ALA A 402 29.70 -0.60 -19.72
CA ALA A 402 30.96 -0.16 -19.13
C ALA A 402 30.79 0.23 -17.64
N LYS A 403 29.75 0.97 -17.33
CA LYS A 403 29.42 1.33 -15.94
C LYS A 403 28.99 0.13 -15.15
N PHE A 404 28.24 -0.81 -15.75
CA PHE A 404 27.87 -2.06 -15.09
C PHE A 404 29.12 -2.85 -14.68
N GLN A 405 30.08 -3.02 -15.57
CA GLN A 405 31.32 -3.73 -15.26
C GLN A 405 32.16 -2.97 -14.21
N ALA A 406 32.21 -1.64 -14.28
CA ALA A 406 32.89 -0.83 -13.27
C ALA A 406 32.26 -0.98 -11.86
N ALA A 407 30.93 -0.96 -11.77
CA ALA A 407 30.23 -1.21 -10.52
C ALA A 407 30.50 -2.63 -10.00
N ALA A 408 30.42 -3.63 -10.89
CA ALA A 408 30.69 -5.02 -10.53
C ALA A 408 32.14 -5.23 -10.04
N ALA A 409 33.12 -4.60 -10.67
CA ALA A 409 34.53 -4.67 -10.24
C ALA A 409 34.71 -4.03 -8.86
N GLN A 410 34.16 -2.84 -8.63
CA GLN A 410 34.21 -2.15 -7.34
C GLN A 410 33.58 -2.98 -6.22
N ILE A 411 32.45 -3.63 -6.48
CA ILE A 411 31.79 -4.51 -5.52
C ILE A 411 32.63 -5.77 -5.26
N ALA A 412 33.28 -6.33 -6.29
CA ALA A 412 34.18 -7.48 -6.13
C ALA A 412 35.38 -7.15 -5.23
N ASP A 413 36.00 -5.98 -5.42
CA ASP A 413 37.10 -5.49 -4.59
C ASP A 413 36.64 -5.31 -3.12
N PHE A 414 35.46 -4.76 -2.90
CA PHE A 414 34.85 -4.62 -1.58
C PHE A 414 34.54 -5.97 -0.93
N LEU A 415 33.99 -6.93 -1.68
CA LEU A 415 33.59 -8.24 -1.16
C LEU A 415 34.77 -9.17 -0.83
N GLY A 416 35.89 -9.07 -1.55
CA GLY A 416 37.03 -9.96 -1.39
C GLY A 416 37.47 -10.16 0.05
N PRO A 417 37.83 -9.08 0.77
CA PRO A 417 38.23 -9.17 2.20
C PRO A 417 37.13 -9.73 3.11
N TRP A 418 35.86 -9.43 2.86
CA TRP A 418 34.74 -9.94 3.65
C TRP A 418 34.51 -11.45 3.41
N ILE A 419 34.66 -11.92 2.17
CA ILE A 419 34.59 -13.36 1.84
C ILE A 419 35.69 -14.12 2.56
N GLU A 420 36.92 -13.59 2.59
CA GLU A 420 38.02 -14.21 3.33
C GLU A 420 37.75 -14.30 4.83
N LYS A 421 37.24 -13.22 5.45
CA LYS A 421 36.80 -13.23 6.84
C LYS A 421 35.68 -14.26 7.06
N GLY A 422 34.73 -14.35 6.16
CA GLY A 422 33.65 -15.31 6.21
C GLY A 422 34.15 -16.76 6.12
N LEU A 423 35.07 -17.05 5.23
CA LEU A 423 35.69 -18.39 5.08
C LEU A 423 36.50 -18.78 6.30
N ARG A 424 37.11 -17.82 7.02
CA ARG A 424 37.78 -18.07 8.30
C ARG A 424 36.83 -18.17 9.50
N GLY A 425 35.53 -17.88 9.31
CA GLY A 425 34.54 -17.90 10.39
C GLY A 425 34.60 -16.70 11.33
N GLU A 426 35.32 -15.64 10.98
CA GLU A 426 35.43 -14.40 11.76
C GLU A 426 34.11 -13.60 11.71
N VAL A 427 33.39 -13.69 10.58
CA VAL A 427 32.06 -13.14 10.38
C VAL A 427 31.18 -14.17 9.65
N ALA A 428 29.87 -14.07 9.81
CA ALA A 428 28.95 -14.74 8.91
C ALA A 428 28.56 -13.75 7.79
N LEU A 429 29.14 -13.89 6.61
CA LEU A 429 28.83 -13.05 5.48
C LEU A 429 27.68 -13.63 4.64
N ALA A 430 26.66 -12.84 4.39
CA ALA A 430 25.55 -13.13 3.49
C ALA A 430 25.55 -12.12 2.33
N VAL A 431 25.69 -12.57 1.10
CA VAL A 431 25.61 -11.72 -0.10
C VAL A 431 24.32 -12.04 -0.85
N ILE A 432 23.45 -11.04 -0.99
CA ILE A 432 22.19 -11.15 -1.71
C ILE A 432 22.36 -10.53 -3.10
N ALA A 433 22.18 -11.32 -4.15
CA ALA A 433 22.15 -10.86 -5.53
C ALA A 433 20.72 -11.01 -6.06
N ALA A 434 20.08 -9.90 -6.39
CA ALA A 434 18.74 -9.88 -6.96
C ALA A 434 18.65 -8.84 -8.07
N ASP A 435 17.77 -9.11 -9.04
CA ASP A 435 17.47 -8.18 -10.13
C ASP A 435 15.97 -7.88 -10.11
N SER A 436 15.63 -6.68 -9.68
CA SER A 436 14.25 -6.21 -9.57
C SER A 436 13.57 -5.97 -10.94
N HIS A 437 14.36 -5.79 -11.99
CA HIS A 437 13.91 -5.57 -13.37
C HIS A 437 13.96 -6.84 -14.23
N SER A 438 14.19 -7.97 -13.59
CA SER A 438 14.44 -9.23 -14.27
C SER A 438 13.35 -9.62 -15.27
N SER A 439 13.79 -10.21 -16.38
CA SER A 439 12.93 -10.95 -17.31
C SER A 439 12.49 -12.29 -16.70
N ALA A 440 11.40 -12.87 -17.21
CA ALA A 440 10.99 -14.21 -16.79
C ALA A 440 12.16 -15.21 -16.94
N GLY A 441 12.51 -15.88 -15.84
CA GLY A 441 13.57 -16.90 -15.79
C GLY A 441 14.86 -16.49 -15.09
N SER A 442 15.04 -15.22 -14.67
CA SER A 442 16.16 -14.86 -13.83
C SER A 442 15.98 -15.35 -12.39
N LEU A 443 17.11 -15.56 -11.71
CA LEU A 443 17.13 -16.09 -10.35
C LEU A 443 17.68 -15.04 -9.38
N GLY A 444 16.98 -14.84 -8.26
CA GLY A 444 17.58 -14.22 -7.09
C GLY A 444 18.42 -15.25 -6.33
N ARG A 445 19.51 -14.82 -5.72
CA ARG A 445 20.46 -15.67 -5.01
C ARG A 445 20.90 -15.09 -3.68
N LEU A 446 21.12 -15.95 -2.72
CA LEU A 446 21.77 -15.66 -1.46
C LEU A 446 23.03 -16.53 -1.34
N PHE A 447 24.17 -15.95 -1.18
CA PHE A 447 25.44 -16.64 -0.95
C PHE A 447 25.86 -16.42 0.50
N VAL A 448 26.32 -17.50 1.13
CA VAL A 448 26.71 -17.49 2.55
C VAL A 448 28.13 -18.02 2.69
N PHE A 449 28.93 -17.27 3.41
CA PHE A 449 30.29 -17.61 3.83
C PHE A 449 30.32 -17.57 5.36
N ASP A 450 30.31 -18.75 5.99
CA ASP A 450 30.25 -18.95 7.44
C ASP A 450 31.13 -20.17 7.78
N GLY A 451 32.45 -19.97 7.79
CA GLY A 451 33.48 -21.01 7.81
C GLY A 451 33.70 -21.67 6.45
N ALA A 452 34.85 -22.34 6.30
CA ALA A 452 35.17 -23.10 5.09
C ALA A 452 34.23 -24.32 4.95
N ARG A 453 33.43 -24.35 3.90
CA ARG A 453 32.42 -25.38 3.65
C ARG A 453 32.35 -25.73 2.15
N PRO A 454 31.98 -26.96 1.80
CA PRO A 454 31.71 -27.30 0.41
C PRO A 454 30.59 -26.43 -0.15
N ALA A 455 30.78 -25.98 -1.38
CA ALA A 455 29.73 -25.25 -2.11
C ALA A 455 28.49 -26.15 -2.25
N ARG A 456 27.34 -25.60 -1.93
CA ARG A 456 26.04 -26.29 -1.99
C ARG A 456 24.98 -25.28 -2.43
N THR A 457 24.04 -25.75 -3.24
CA THR A 457 22.96 -24.92 -3.74
C THR A 457 21.61 -25.44 -3.24
N LEU A 458 20.78 -24.57 -2.69
CA LEU A 458 19.49 -24.89 -2.11
C LEU A 458 18.40 -24.04 -2.78
N ARG A 459 17.19 -24.59 -2.94
CA ARG A 459 16.04 -23.80 -3.31
C ARG A 459 15.42 -23.18 -2.06
N ILE A 460 15.24 -21.85 -2.06
CA ILE A 460 14.64 -21.10 -0.96
C ILE A 460 13.55 -20.17 -1.49
N ARG A 461 12.92 -19.39 -0.63
CA ARG A 461 12.03 -18.27 -1.01
C ARG A 461 12.65 -16.95 -0.56
N PRO A 462 12.30 -15.81 -1.19
CA PRO A 462 12.78 -14.49 -0.75
C PRO A 462 12.50 -14.24 0.75
N GLU A 463 11.33 -14.68 1.21
CA GLU A 463 10.91 -14.53 2.62
C GLU A 463 11.78 -15.34 3.61
N ASN A 464 12.55 -16.31 3.13
CA ASN A 464 13.46 -17.08 4.00
C ASN A 464 14.72 -16.30 4.37
N VAL A 465 15.08 -15.22 3.65
CA VAL A 465 16.34 -14.50 3.83
C VAL A 465 16.43 -13.85 5.21
N ALA A 466 15.50 -12.96 5.56
CA ALA A 466 15.52 -12.29 6.87
C ALA A 466 15.46 -13.27 8.05
N PRO A 467 14.56 -14.28 8.09
CA PRO A 467 14.56 -15.28 9.16
C PRO A 467 15.89 -16.05 9.28
N SER A 468 16.54 -16.35 8.17
CA SER A 468 17.82 -17.06 8.16
C SER A 468 18.96 -16.19 8.74
N ILE A 469 19.01 -14.92 8.38
CA ILE A 469 19.94 -13.93 8.93
C ILE A 469 19.71 -13.78 10.45
N LEU A 470 18.45 -13.62 10.87
CA LEU A 470 18.09 -13.49 12.29
C LEU A 470 18.46 -14.72 13.10
N ALA A 471 18.16 -15.92 12.59
CA ALA A 471 18.54 -17.17 13.27
C ALA A 471 20.05 -17.30 13.40
N ARG A 472 20.83 -16.95 12.36
CA ARG A 472 22.30 -16.88 12.46
C ARG A 472 22.74 -15.78 13.41
N ALA A 473 21.97 -14.65 13.43
CA ALA A 473 22.07 -13.59 14.40
C ALA A 473 21.66 -14.07 15.84
N GLY A 474 21.23 -15.39 16.13
CA GLY A 474 20.75 -16.01 17.39
C GLY A 474 19.49 -15.39 17.91
N ILE A 475 18.74 -14.84 17.02
CA ILE A 475 17.44 -14.27 17.34
C ILE A 475 16.39 -15.32 17.03
N PRO A 476 15.53 -15.67 18.01
CA PRO A 476 14.43 -16.61 17.79
C PRO A 476 13.55 -16.18 16.62
N SER A 477 13.24 -17.12 15.72
CA SER A 477 12.38 -16.81 14.56
C SER A 477 10.92 -16.60 14.97
N ALA A 478 10.25 -15.62 14.38
CA ALA A 478 8.83 -15.39 14.64
C ALA A 478 7.96 -16.33 13.79
N ARG A 479 6.95 -16.97 14.41
CA ARG A 479 6.03 -17.90 13.73
C ARG A 479 5.11 -17.24 12.73
N ASP A 480 4.87 -15.95 12.89
CA ASP A 480 4.03 -15.16 12.00
C ASP A 480 4.77 -14.68 10.74
N LEU A 481 6.07 -14.90 10.60
CA LEU A 481 6.78 -14.65 9.35
C LEU A 481 6.28 -15.57 8.23
N ALA A 482 6.33 -15.10 7.00
CA ALA A 482 5.98 -15.93 5.84
C ALA A 482 7.10 -16.92 5.47
N GLY A 483 8.35 -16.55 5.78
CA GLY A 483 9.52 -17.38 5.63
C GLY A 483 9.95 -18.04 6.94
N ALA A 484 10.67 -19.15 6.83
CA ALA A 484 11.34 -19.81 7.95
C ALA A 484 12.87 -19.76 7.77
N PRO A 485 13.65 -19.85 8.84
CA PRO A 485 15.10 -19.99 8.75
C PRO A 485 15.49 -21.23 7.92
N VAL A 486 16.59 -21.12 7.20
CA VAL A 486 17.20 -22.21 6.43
C VAL A 486 18.59 -22.50 7.02
N PRO A 487 18.69 -23.31 8.10
CA PRO A 487 19.96 -23.54 8.82
C PRO A 487 21.05 -24.12 7.93
N ALA A 488 20.69 -24.89 6.90
CA ALA A 488 21.65 -25.49 5.97
C ALA A 488 22.49 -24.46 5.17
N LEU A 489 22.10 -23.18 5.16
CA LEU A 489 22.88 -22.10 4.56
C LEU A 489 24.09 -21.69 5.42
N PHE A 490 24.04 -21.91 6.73
CA PHE A 490 25.07 -21.49 7.69
C PHE A 490 25.86 -22.67 8.26
N ALA A 491 26.88 -22.39 9.04
CA ALA A 491 27.66 -23.44 9.71
C ALA A 491 26.75 -24.30 10.63
N PRO A 492 26.99 -25.60 10.75
CA PRO A 492 26.21 -26.46 11.62
C PRO A 492 26.21 -25.96 13.08
N GLY A 493 25.01 -25.92 13.69
CA GLY A 493 24.87 -25.46 15.07
C GLY A 493 25.00 -23.96 15.30
N SER A 494 25.25 -23.15 14.24
CA SER A 494 25.45 -21.71 14.35
C SER A 494 24.15 -20.90 14.33
N THR A 495 23.00 -21.52 14.08
CA THR A 495 21.71 -20.84 13.94
C THR A 495 20.80 -21.11 15.12
N GLU A 496 20.04 -20.08 15.51
CA GLU A 496 19.00 -20.21 16.53
C GLU A 496 17.79 -21.01 16.00
N THR A 497 17.29 -21.93 16.79
CA THR A 497 16.15 -22.80 16.44
C THR A 497 14.89 -22.53 17.25
N VAL A 498 15.00 -21.75 18.32
CA VAL A 498 13.85 -21.35 19.14
C VAL A 498 12.93 -20.43 18.34
N THR A 499 11.63 -20.46 18.62
CA THR A 499 10.65 -19.62 17.96
C THR A 499 9.86 -18.77 18.96
N VAL A 500 9.52 -17.55 18.56
CA VAL A 500 8.60 -16.64 19.26
C VAL A 500 7.30 -16.51 18.47
N ALA A 501 6.25 -15.96 19.07
CA ALA A 501 4.96 -15.81 18.39
C ALA A 501 5.04 -14.78 17.26
N THR A 502 5.62 -13.61 17.54
CA THR A 502 5.73 -12.47 16.61
C THR A 502 6.84 -11.52 17.08
N TYR A 503 7.36 -10.71 16.15
CA TYR A 503 8.20 -9.55 16.51
C TYR A 503 7.36 -8.28 16.73
N GLY A 504 6.04 -8.33 16.49
CA GLY A 504 5.14 -7.20 16.54
C GLY A 504 5.14 -6.35 15.27
N PRO A 505 4.22 -5.39 15.19
CA PRO A 505 4.15 -4.44 14.09
C PRO A 505 5.27 -3.40 14.21
N ARG A 506 5.69 -2.84 13.07
CA ARG A 506 6.59 -1.70 13.07
C ARG A 506 5.82 -0.43 13.46
N VAL A 507 6.05 0.05 14.66
CA VAL A 507 5.58 1.36 15.14
C VAL A 507 6.77 2.31 15.13
N ALA A 508 6.92 3.07 14.05
CA ALA A 508 8.00 4.06 13.94
C ALA A 508 7.51 5.43 14.38
N PRO A 509 8.38 6.26 14.98
CA PRO A 509 8.10 7.67 15.13
C PRO A 509 7.85 8.27 13.75
N GLU A 510 6.76 9.04 13.60
CA GLU A 510 6.47 9.75 12.37
C GLU A 510 7.58 10.77 12.11
N THR A 511 8.36 10.57 11.08
CA THR A 511 9.30 11.59 10.62
C THR A 511 8.51 12.62 9.82
N PRO A 512 8.49 13.90 10.22
CA PRO A 512 7.84 14.94 9.45
C PRO A 512 8.42 14.98 8.04
N LEU A 513 7.56 14.85 7.05
CA LEU A 513 7.98 14.82 5.66
C LEU A 513 8.03 16.26 5.13
N ALA A 514 9.15 16.67 4.58
CA ALA A 514 9.34 17.94 3.91
C ALA A 514 8.97 17.75 2.41
N PRO A 515 7.87 18.36 1.91
CA PRO A 515 7.41 18.18 0.53
C PRO A 515 8.45 18.56 -0.54
N GLU A 516 9.31 19.53 -0.24
CA GLU A 516 10.39 19.97 -1.12
C GLU A 516 11.47 18.89 -1.27
N ARG A 517 11.92 18.31 -0.15
CA ARG A 517 12.90 17.21 -0.14
C ARG A 517 12.36 15.97 -0.85
N ASP A 518 11.05 15.73 -0.78
CA ASP A 518 10.42 14.62 -1.48
C ASP A 518 10.44 14.82 -3.00
N ARG A 519 10.25 16.06 -3.47
CA ARG A 519 10.32 16.41 -4.89
C ARG A 519 11.74 16.23 -5.42
N GLU A 520 12.73 16.81 -4.74
CA GLU A 520 14.15 16.66 -5.08
C GLU A 520 14.57 15.19 -5.18
N TYR A 521 14.13 14.38 -4.22
CA TYR A 521 14.43 12.94 -4.23
C TYR A 521 13.76 12.20 -5.39
N LEU A 522 12.51 12.53 -5.74
CA LEU A 522 11.84 11.95 -6.91
C LEU A 522 12.52 12.36 -8.22
N GLU A 523 12.98 13.60 -8.33
CA GLU A 523 13.77 14.06 -9.49
C GLU A 523 15.10 13.32 -9.57
N LYS A 524 15.71 13.07 -8.42
CA LYS A 524 16.93 12.28 -8.34
C LYS A 524 16.72 10.83 -8.77
N LEU A 525 15.63 10.19 -8.33
CA LEU A 525 15.28 8.84 -8.79
C LEU A 525 15.02 8.79 -10.31
N ARG A 526 14.47 9.87 -10.90
CA ARG A 526 14.37 9.98 -12.38
C ARG A 526 15.73 10.08 -13.05
N SER A 527 16.62 10.92 -12.53
CA SER A 527 17.97 11.09 -13.10
C SER A 527 18.81 9.80 -13.02
N LEU A 528 18.54 8.95 -12.05
CA LEU A 528 19.16 7.63 -11.88
C LEU A 528 18.44 6.49 -12.65
N GLY A 529 17.35 6.81 -13.40
CA GLY A 529 16.64 5.84 -14.23
C GLY A 529 15.57 5.01 -13.53
N TYR A 530 15.30 5.22 -12.24
CA TYR A 530 14.28 4.48 -11.50
C TYR A 530 12.83 4.89 -11.86
N LEU A 531 12.62 6.14 -12.25
CA LEU A 531 11.31 6.69 -12.61
C LEU A 531 11.37 7.26 -14.04
N LYS A 532 10.38 6.87 -14.88
CA LYS A 532 10.18 7.43 -16.22
C LYS A 532 9.33 8.68 -16.18
#